data_214a239d71671f77c07977472e9d35f0
#
_entry.id   214a239d71671f77c07977472e9d35f0
#
_cell.length_a   1.000
_cell.length_b   1.000
_cell.length_c   1.000
_cell.angle_alpha   90.00
_cell.angle_beta   90.00
_cell.angle_gamma   90.00
#
_symmetry.space_group_name_H-M   'P 1'
#
loop_
_entity.id
_entity.type
_entity.pdbx_description
1 polymer ?
#
loop_
_entity_poly.entity_id
_entity_poly.type
_entity_poly.pdbx_seq_one_letter_code
_entity_poly.pdbx_strand_id
1 'polypeptide(L)'
;MKFVYLSENKIYLWNDGKVKEIQSERVAHYTDTVRSINKSKEWKETGTGANFIGTARMHGADEYVPTRINGIAPTENGLIYSVYLGGMGGIYNKSIENPNADEEHILTSMNTQFGGISLKDGKIAVSMDSADGCHVAVVDMKGNYDEITGGDTIEEDPRWSKTDDRIFCSTAGYARDEREFIAAVSPRAIMAIDVKNNSIDELYADEKTDYLKPDNDANGNFYYIKQPYKEPKQNEPLWKDILLFPVRLVKAVIGFLNAFSVIFGGESLRGKQNNNDVKSK
;
A
#
# COMPACT_ATOMS: atom_id res chain seq x y z
N MET A 1 -8.75 1.90 29.20
CA MET A 1 -8.76 1.09 27.98
C MET A 1 -7.64 1.58 27.06
N LYS A 2 -6.86 0.67 26.44
CA LYS A 2 -5.70 1.03 25.59
C LYS A 2 -5.81 0.26 24.27
N PHE A 3 -5.68 0.94 23.13
CA PHE A 3 -5.65 0.29 21.81
C PHE A 3 -4.81 1.07 20.80
N VAL A 4 -4.36 0.38 19.76
CA VAL A 4 -3.53 0.92 18.68
C VAL A 4 -4.34 0.87 17.38
N TYR A 5 -4.22 1.90 16.56
CA TYR A 5 -4.90 1.95 15.26
C TYR A 5 -4.06 2.67 14.20
N LEU A 6 -4.36 2.40 12.93
CA LEU A 6 -3.79 3.08 11.77
C LEU A 6 -4.76 4.16 11.28
N SER A 7 -4.24 5.34 11.01
CA SER A 7 -4.96 6.41 10.33
C SER A 7 -3.95 7.24 9.51
N GLU A 8 -4.31 7.58 8.27
CA GLU A 8 -3.49 8.42 7.40
C GLU A 8 -2.01 7.99 7.32
N ASN A 9 -1.78 6.69 7.19
CA ASN A 9 -0.44 6.10 7.13
C ASN A 9 0.43 6.27 8.39
N LYS A 10 -0.20 6.48 9.54
CA LYS A 10 0.44 6.66 10.82
C LYS A 10 -0.15 5.73 11.87
N ILE A 11 0.66 5.38 12.85
CA ILE A 11 0.26 4.54 13.99
C ILE A 11 -0.12 5.46 15.14
N TYR A 12 -1.28 5.21 15.73
CA TYR A 12 -1.77 5.95 16.90
C TYR A 12 -2.05 5.01 18.06
N LEU A 13 -1.67 5.45 19.24
CA LEU A 13 -2.04 4.85 20.52
C LEU A 13 -3.14 5.70 21.16
N TRP A 14 -4.29 5.12 21.40
CA TRP A 14 -5.31 5.68 22.27
C TRP A 14 -5.18 5.08 23.66
N ASN A 15 -5.09 5.91 24.69
CA ASN A 15 -5.04 5.50 26.09
C ASN A 15 -5.84 6.48 26.94
N ASP A 16 -6.96 6.03 27.50
CA ASP A 16 -7.84 6.76 28.43
C ASP A 16 -8.15 8.20 27.97
N GLY A 17 -8.63 8.33 26.73
CA GLY A 17 -9.02 9.61 26.11
C GLY A 17 -7.87 10.43 25.52
N LYS A 18 -6.61 9.97 25.63
CA LYS A 18 -5.46 10.63 25.02
C LYS A 18 -5.00 9.86 23.80
N VAL A 19 -4.76 10.59 22.71
CA VAL A 19 -4.19 10.04 21.47
C VAL A 19 -2.74 10.47 21.36
N LYS A 20 -1.85 9.53 21.08
CA LYS A 20 -0.42 9.76 20.83
C LYS A 20 -0.04 9.08 19.53
N GLU A 21 0.67 9.80 18.63
CA GLU A 21 1.30 9.21 17.47
C GLU A 21 2.52 8.39 17.89
N ILE A 22 2.64 7.18 17.34
CA ILE A 22 3.81 6.33 17.47
C ILE A 22 4.58 6.42 16.15
N GLN A 23 5.73 7.06 16.17
CA GLN A 23 6.56 7.23 14.99
C GLN A 23 7.30 5.92 14.67
N SER A 24 7.30 5.52 13.41
CA SER A 24 8.20 4.48 12.91
C SER A 24 9.55 5.10 12.59
N GLU A 25 10.59 4.60 13.26
CA GLU A 25 11.98 5.02 13.01
C GLU A 25 12.43 4.60 11.62
N ARG A 26 11.96 3.45 11.12
CA ARG A 26 12.28 2.96 9.78
C ARG A 26 11.72 3.88 8.70
N VAL A 27 10.46 4.32 8.85
CA VAL A 27 9.85 5.28 7.92
C VAL A 27 10.59 6.61 7.97
N ALA A 28 10.89 7.12 9.17
CA ALA A 28 11.61 8.38 9.33
C ALA A 28 13.01 8.31 8.69
N HIS A 29 13.81 7.30 9.04
CA HIS A 29 15.15 7.11 8.49
C HIS A 29 15.14 6.94 6.97
N TYR A 30 14.23 6.13 6.41
CA TYR A 30 14.10 5.97 4.96
C TYR A 30 13.74 7.30 4.28
N THR A 31 12.78 8.02 4.84
CA THR A 31 12.34 9.32 4.31
C THR A 31 13.48 10.34 4.29
N ASP A 32 14.25 10.43 5.37
CA ASP A 32 15.40 11.32 5.47
C ASP A 32 16.53 10.94 4.52
N THR A 33 16.76 9.64 4.35
CA THR A 33 17.74 9.11 3.39
C THR A 33 17.37 9.47 1.96
N VAL A 34 16.11 9.24 1.55
CA VAL A 34 15.63 9.60 0.20
C VAL A 34 15.70 11.10 -0.03
N ARG A 35 15.27 11.92 0.93
CA ARG A 35 15.38 13.39 0.84
C ARG A 35 16.83 13.84 0.70
N SER A 36 17.75 13.25 1.46
CA SER A 36 19.18 13.54 1.36
C SER A 36 19.76 13.19 -0.01
N ILE A 37 19.41 12.02 -0.55
CA ILE A 37 19.83 11.58 -1.89
C ILE A 37 19.29 12.54 -2.94
N ASN A 38 18.03 12.92 -2.86
CA ASN A 38 17.40 13.80 -3.83
C ASN A 38 17.99 15.22 -3.76
N LYS A 39 18.20 15.75 -2.56
CA LYS A 39 18.92 17.00 -2.37
C LYS A 39 20.31 16.97 -2.97
N SER A 40 21.02 15.86 -2.85
CA SER A 40 22.35 15.69 -3.47
C SER A 40 22.32 15.64 -5.00
N LYS A 41 21.17 15.31 -5.60
CA LYS A 41 20.94 15.27 -7.05
C LYS A 41 20.29 16.56 -7.60
N GLU A 42 19.80 17.44 -6.74
CA GLU A 42 19.06 18.65 -7.10
C GLU A 42 19.80 19.51 -8.13
N TRP A 43 21.12 19.61 -8.04
CA TRP A 43 21.95 20.36 -9.00
C TRP A 43 21.87 19.80 -10.43
N LYS A 44 21.52 18.51 -10.62
CA LYS A 44 21.31 17.88 -11.93
C LYS A 44 19.93 18.19 -12.51
N GLU A 45 19.00 18.59 -11.67
CA GLU A 45 17.59 18.79 -12.01
C GLU A 45 17.21 20.28 -11.97
N THR A 46 18.07 21.13 -11.42
CA THR A 46 17.85 22.58 -11.28
C THR A 46 19.01 23.38 -11.87
N GLY A 47 18.71 24.59 -12.35
CA GLY A 47 19.71 25.53 -12.87
C GLY A 47 20.22 25.20 -14.28
N THR A 48 21.31 25.85 -14.66
CA THR A 48 21.88 25.82 -16.03
C THR A 48 22.32 24.41 -16.44
N GLY A 49 22.80 23.60 -15.48
CA GLY A 49 23.22 22.21 -15.74
C GLY A 49 22.04 21.31 -16.11
N ALA A 50 20.91 21.46 -15.44
CA ALA A 50 19.69 20.71 -15.74
C ALA A 50 19.12 21.04 -17.13
N ASN A 51 19.16 22.30 -17.51
CA ASN A 51 18.74 22.76 -18.85
C ASN A 51 19.63 22.17 -19.95
N PHE A 52 20.94 22.06 -19.69
CA PHE A 52 21.90 21.52 -20.67
C PHE A 52 21.73 19.99 -20.87
N ILE A 53 21.38 19.28 -19.82
CA ILE A 53 21.21 17.80 -19.86
C ILE A 53 19.78 17.44 -20.25
N GLY A 54 18.83 18.38 -20.29
CA GLY A 54 17.42 18.11 -20.60
C GLY A 54 16.65 17.44 -19.46
N THR A 55 17.17 17.51 -18.24
CA THR A 55 16.58 16.89 -17.04
C THR A 55 15.86 17.89 -16.12
N ALA A 56 15.68 19.14 -16.57
CA ALA A 56 15.05 20.18 -15.77
C ALA A 56 13.63 19.77 -15.35
N ARG A 57 13.43 19.61 -14.05
CA ARG A 57 12.10 19.42 -13.45
C ARG A 57 11.46 20.79 -13.21
N MET A 58 10.16 20.89 -13.47
CA MET A 58 9.40 22.07 -13.01
C MET A 58 9.42 22.12 -11.48
N HIS A 59 9.89 23.23 -10.92
CA HIS A 59 9.86 23.48 -9.47
C HIS A 59 8.43 23.30 -8.92
N GLY A 60 8.27 22.54 -7.87
CA GLY A 60 7.05 22.51 -7.06
C GLY A 60 6.32 21.17 -6.94
N ALA A 61 6.88 20.05 -7.39
CA ALA A 61 6.38 18.75 -6.93
C ALA A 61 6.97 18.49 -5.54
N ASP A 62 6.14 18.56 -4.50
CA ASP A 62 6.49 18.01 -3.20
C ASP A 62 7.03 16.61 -3.45
N GLU A 63 8.22 16.37 -2.95
CA GLU A 63 8.95 15.14 -3.20
C GLU A 63 8.26 13.99 -2.46
N TYR A 64 7.37 13.30 -3.18
CA TYR A 64 6.66 12.14 -2.64
C TYR A 64 7.66 11.00 -2.39
N VAL A 65 7.86 10.69 -1.11
CA VAL A 65 8.61 9.50 -0.69
C VAL A 65 7.60 8.37 -0.52
N PRO A 66 7.64 7.32 -1.35
CA PRO A 66 6.66 6.24 -1.30
C PRO A 66 6.88 5.36 -0.06
N THR A 67 6.24 5.73 1.04
CA THR A 67 6.21 4.95 2.28
C THR A 67 4.77 4.67 2.67
N ARG A 68 4.49 3.47 3.17
CA ARG A 68 3.16 3.09 3.65
C ARG A 68 3.27 2.09 4.79
N ILE A 69 2.55 2.34 5.88
CA ILE A 69 2.31 1.36 6.93
C ILE A 69 0.99 0.67 6.61
N ASN A 70 1.04 -0.64 6.35
CA ASN A 70 -0.10 -1.40 5.81
C ASN A 70 -0.88 -2.17 6.87
N GLY A 71 -0.22 -2.63 7.93
CA GLY A 71 -0.85 -3.42 8.97
C GLY A 71 -0.17 -3.25 10.33
N ILE A 72 -0.94 -3.51 11.39
CA ILE A 72 -0.46 -3.55 12.76
C ILE A 72 -1.07 -4.74 13.49
N ALA A 73 -0.30 -5.34 14.40
CA ALA A 73 -0.76 -6.36 15.33
C ALA A 73 -0.21 -6.03 16.74
N PRO A 74 -1.06 -5.98 17.77
CA PRO A 74 -0.60 -5.70 19.13
C PRO A 74 0.22 -6.89 19.66
N THR A 75 1.23 -6.57 20.50
CA THR A 75 1.98 -7.50 21.35
C THR A 75 1.75 -7.15 22.81
N GLU A 76 2.26 -7.93 23.74
CA GLU A 76 2.16 -7.62 25.19
C GLU A 76 2.70 -6.23 25.53
N ASN A 77 3.88 -5.86 25.02
CA ASN A 77 4.60 -4.63 25.39
C ASN A 77 4.74 -3.64 24.21
N GLY A 78 4.09 -3.92 23.08
CA GLY A 78 4.28 -3.11 21.89
C GLY A 78 3.34 -3.44 20.75
N LEU A 79 3.88 -3.41 19.55
CA LEU A 79 3.19 -3.76 18.32
C LEU A 79 4.16 -4.29 17.26
N ILE A 80 3.68 -5.18 16.43
CA ILE A 80 4.31 -5.52 15.16
C ILE A 80 3.60 -4.73 14.07
N TYR A 81 4.34 -4.23 13.10
CA TYR A 81 3.78 -3.51 11.96
C TYR A 81 4.44 -3.90 10.65
N SER A 82 3.67 -3.87 9.57
CA SER A 82 4.15 -4.01 8.21
C SER A 82 4.30 -2.65 7.55
N VAL A 83 5.37 -2.48 6.77
CA VAL A 83 5.68 -1.22 6.10
C VAL A 83 6.19 -1.45 4.69
N TYR A 84 5.87 -0.54 3.79
CA TYR A 84 6.44 -0.45 2.45
C TYR A 84 7.35 0.77 2.34
N LEU A 85 8.57 0.58 1.85
CA LEU A 85 9.62 1.59 1.74
C LEU A 85 10.18 1.58 0.31
N GLY A 86 9.43 2.14 -0.65
CA GLY A 86 9.90 2.39 -2.00
C GLY A 86 10.42 1.16 -2.78
N GLY A 87 9.70 0.05 -2.77
CA GLY A 87 10.06 -1.19 -3.45
C GLY A 87 10.52 -2.30 -2.49
N MET A 88 10.58 -2.02 -1.19
CA MET A 88 10.95 -2.97 -0.15
C MET A 88 9.83 -3.08 0.88
N GLY A 89 9.36 -4.27 1.16
CA GLY A 89 8.48 -4.56 2.29
C GLY A 89 9.26 -4.92 3.54
N GLY A 90 8.76 -4.52 4.71
CA GLY A 90 9.37 -4.86 5.99
C GLY A 90 8.34 -5.15 7.08
N ILE A 91 8.71 -6.01 8.02
CA ILE A 91 7.95 -6.31 9.23
C ILE A 91 8.88 -6.02 10.42
N TYR A 92 8.41 -5.20 11.35
CA TYR A 92 9.17 -4.75 12.50
C TYR A 92 8.35 -4.85 13.78
N ASN A 93 9.05 -5.09 14.90
CA ASN A 93 8.48 -5.04 16.24
C ASN A 93 8.94 -3.76 16.94
N LYS A 94 7.99 -3.03 17.52
CA LYS A 94 8.25 -1.76 18.23
C LYS A 94 7.65 -1.78 19.61
N SER A 95 8.48 -1.42 20.63
CA SER A 95 8.00 -1.21 21.99
C SER A 95 7.17 0.06 22.09
N ILE A 96 6.02 -0.02 22.75
CA ILE A 96 5.20 1.15 23.12
C ILE A 96 5.60 1.67 24.53
N GLU A 97 6.09 0.80 25.40
CA GLU A 97 6.48 1.14 26.75
C GLU A 97 7.79 1.93 26.78
N ASN A 98 8.73 1.55 25.90
CA ASN A 98 9.97 2.29 25.69
C ASN A 98 10.03 2.84 24.23
N PRO A 99 9.48 4.04 23.97
CA PRO A 99 9.45 4.63 22.65
C PRO A 99 10.82 4.89 22.02
N ASN A 100 11.88 4.94 22.85
CA ASN A 100 13.26 5.17 22.42
C ASN A 100 14.03 3.85 22.20
N ALA A 101 13.40 2.69 22.42
CA ALA A 101 14.02 1.42 22.05
C ALA A 101 14.07 1.28 20.54
N ASP A 102 15.19 0.75 20.03
CA ASP A 102 15.34 0.42 18.61
C ASP A 102 14.22 -0.53 18.15
N GLU A 103 13.77 -0.33 16.92
CA GLU A 103 12.81 -1.23 16.29
C GLU A 103 13.51 -2.54 15.93
N GLU A 104 12.96 -3.65 16.41
CA GLU A 104 13.48 -4.97 16.12
C GLU A 104 13.04 -5.39 14.71
N HIS A 105 14.01 -5.76 13.88
CA HIS A 105 13.77 -6.28 12.54
C HIS A 105 13.31 -7.74 12.60
N ILE A 106 12.20 -8.05 11.93
CA ILE A 106 11.69 -9.42 11.78
C ILE A 106 11.97 -9.93 10.37
N LEU A 107 11.44 -9.25 9.34
CA LEU A 107 11.56 -9.67 7.95
C LEU A 107 11.67 -8.45 7.03
N THR A 108 12.47 -8.58 5.98
CA THR A 108 12.53 -7.62 4.87
C THR A 108 12.62 -8.37 3.55
N SER A 109 11.84 -7.95 2.56
CA SER A 109 11.87 -8.51 1.21
C SER A 109 11.82 -7.42 0.16
N MET A 110 12.63 -7.59 -0.90
CA MET A 110 12.64 -6.69 -2.06
C MET A 110 11.51 -7.06 -3.01
N ASN A 111 10.92 -6.07 -3.65
CA ASN A 111 9.81 -6.22 -4.61
C ASN A 111 8.58 -6.94 -4.02
N THR A 112 8.45 -6.92 -2.71
CA THR A 112 7.33 -7.50 -1.98
C THR A 112 6.69 -6.41 -1.13
N GLN A 113 5.38 -6.41 -1.04
CA GLN A 113 4.65 -5.54 -0.13
C GLN A 113 3.90 -6.40 0.88
N PHE A 114 4.18 -6.20 2.17
CA PHE A 114 3.42 -6.83 3.23
C PHE A 114 2.18 -5.98 3.54
N GLY A 115 1.01 -6.62 3.55
CA GLY A 115 -0.29 -6.00 3.80
C GLY A 115 -0.76 -6.12 5.25
N GLY A 116 -2.01 -6.53 5.45
CA GLY A 116 -2.59 -6.78 6.77
C GLY A 116 -1.82 -7.84 7.54
N ILE A 117 -1.71 -7.68 8.86
CA ILE A 117 -1.01 -8.63 9.74
C ILE A 117 -1.85 -9.00 10.95
N SER A 118 -1.65 -10.21 11.46
CA SER A 118 -2.26 -10.73 12.69
C SER A 118 -1.28 -11.62 13.42
N LEU A 119 -1.21 -11.48 14.74
CA LEU A 119 -0.26 -12.22 15.59
C LEU A 119 -1.02 -13.21 16.48
N LYS A 120 -0.52 -14.45 16.55
CA LYS A 120 -0.94 -15.48 17.51
C LYS A 120 0.23 -16.40 17.84
N ASP A 121 0.49 -16.64 19.11
CA ASP A 121 1.50 -17.58 19.61
C ASP A 121 2.89 -17.42 18.95
N GLY A 122 3.33 -16.17 18.73
CA GLY A 122 4.60 -15.87 18.08
C GLY A 122 4.64 -16.11 16.57
N LYS A 123 3.49 -16.38 15.94
CA LYS A 123 3.34 -16.53 14.49
C LYS A 123 2.54 -15.38 13.92
N ILE A 124 3.08 -14.75 12.89
CA ILE A 124 2.49 -13.62 12.18
C ILE A 124 1.83 -14.15 10.91
N ALA A 125 0.51 -14.04 10.79
CA ALA A 125 -0.16 -14.18 9.51
C ALA A 125 -0.10 -12.84 8.79
N VAL A 126 0.32 -12.83 7.52
CA VAL A 126 0.51 -11.61 6.72
C VAL A 126 0.08 -11.85 5.28
N SER A 127 -0.55 -10.87 4.64
CA SER A 127 -0.70 -10.86 3.19
C SER A 127 0.60 -10.35 2.56
N MET A 128 1.13 -11.10 1.60
CA MET A 128 2.37 -10.85 0.91
C MET A 128 2.08 -10.65 -0.58
N ASP A 129 2.18 -9.42 -1.04
CA ASP A 129 1.98 -9.03 -2.44
C ASP A 129 3.32 -9.01 -3.16
N SER A 130 3.47 -9.87 -4.14
CA SER A 130 4.66 -10.08 -4.94
C SER A 130 4.31 -10.12 -6.45
N ALA A 131 5.28 -10.41 -7.30
CA ALA A 131 5.05 -10.55 -8.74
C ALA A 131 4.06 -11.68 -9.09
N ASP A 132 3.98 -12.71 -8.25
CA ASP A 132 3.17 -13.91 -8.49
C ASP A 132 1.72 -13.77 -7.98
N GLY A 133 1.43 -12.72 -7.20
CA GLY A 133 0.11 -12.48 -6.62
C GLY A 133 0.19 -11.97 -5.18
N CYS A 134 -0.97 -11.88 -4.54
CA CYS A 134 -1.08 -11.49 -3.14
C CYS A 134 -1.58 -12.70 -2.32
N HIS A 135 -0.68 -13.31 -1.55
CA HIS A 135 -0.93 -14.57 -0.85
C HIS A 135 -0.76 -14.44 0.66
N VAL A 136 -1.34 -15.35 1.41
CA VAL A 136 -1.13 -15.41 2.86
C VAL A 136 0.14 -16.20 3.17
N ALA A 137 1.01 -15.60 3.97
CA ALA A 137 2.18 -16.24 4.54
C ALA A 137 2.10 -16.26 6.08
N VAL A 138 2.77 -17.24 6.68
CA VAL A 138 2.99 -17.31 8.12
C VAL A 138 4.46 -17.09 8.39
N VAL A 139 4.78 -16.05 9.17
CA VAL A 139 6.15 -15.62 9.51
C VAL A 139 6.40 -15.89 11.00
N ASP A 140 7.54 -16.45 11.34
CA ASP A 140 7.97 -16.58 12.73
C ASP A 140 8.70 -15.30 13.20
N MET A 141 8.95 -15.18 14.50
CA MET A 141 9.65 -14.04 15.07
C MET A 141 11.14 -13.93 14.68
N LYS A 142 11.67 -14.92 13.96
CA LYS A 142 13.04 -14.93 13.42
C LYS A 142 13.10 -14.55 11.95
N GLY A 143 11.93 -14.30 11.32
CA GLY A 143 11.81 -13.94 9.93
C GLY A 143 11.77 -15.11 8.94
N ASN A 144 11.69 -16.36 9.41
CA ASN A 144 11.39 -17.47 8.52
C ASN A 144 9.91 -17.43 8.16
N TYR A 145 9.55 -17.71 6.92
CA TYR A 145 8.17 -17.70 6.48
C TYR A 145 7.85 -18.84 5.54
N ASP A 146 6.58 -19.23 5.58
CA ASP A 146 5.96 -20.19 4.66
C ASP A 146 4.74 -19.52 4.01
N GLU A 147 4.68 -19.49 2.68
CA GLU A 147 3.46 -19.11 1.94
C GLU A 147 2.48 -20.26 2.01
N ILE A 148 1.30 -20.02 2.56
CA ILE A 148 0.29 -21.06 2.79
C ILE A 148 -0.85 -21.03 1.79
N THR A 149 -0.90 -20.01 0.94
CA THR A 149 -1.81 -19.91 -0.21
C THR A 149 -1.02 -19.60 -1.48
N GLY A 150 -1.66 -19.72 -2.65
CA GLY A 150 -1.03 -19.45 -3.94
C GLY A 150 -2.04 -19.58 -5.08
N GLY A 151 -1.62 -19.22 -6.30
CA GLY A 151 -2.45 -19.28 -7.50
C GLY A 151 -2.93 -17.90 -7.96
N ASP A 152 -3.89 -17.87 -8.91
CA ASP A 152 -4.44 -16.63 -9.45
C ASP A 152 -5.49 -16.01 -8.52
N THR A 153 -5.05 -15.66 -7.30
CA THR A 153 -5.91 -15.12 -6.25
C THR A 153 -5.26 -13.94 -5.53
N ILE A 154 -6.10 -13.16 -4.85
CA ILE A 154 -5.69 -12.09 -3.94
C ILE A 154 -6.21 -12.45 -2.57
N GLU A 155 -5.34 -12.70 -1.60
CA GLU A 155 -5.71 -12.89 -0.21
C GLU A 155 -5.27 -11.69 0.62
N GLU A 156 -6.23 -10.97 1.19
CA GLU A 156 -6.00 -9.79 2.00
C GLU A 156 -6.56 -9.93 3.41
N ASP A 157 -6.09 -9.07 4.31
CA ASP A 157 -6.56 -8.94 5.68
C ASP A 157 -6.54 -10.26 6.48
N PRO A 158 -5.44 -11.04 6.49
CA PRO A 158 -5.39 -12.29 7.25
C PRO A 158 -5.55 -12.03 8.75
N ARG A 159 -6.37 -12.88 9.40
CA ARG A 159 -6.64 -12.81 10.83
C ARG A 159 -6.58 -14.20 11.45
N TRP A 160 -5.71 -14.37 12.43
CA TRP A 160 -5.73 -15.57 13.27
C TRP A 160 -7.05 -15.67 14.02
N SER A 161 -7.68 -16.82 13.95
CA SER A 161 -8.84 -17.12 14.76
C SER A 161 -8.48 -17.08 16.27
N LYS A 162 -9.36 -16.47 17.08
CA LYS A 162 -9.22 -16.42 18.54
C LYS A 162 -9.70 -17.70 19.21
N THR A 163 -10.36 -18.58 18.47
CA THR A 163 -10.96 -19.83 19.00
C THR A 163 -10.23 -21.09 18.58
N ASP A 164 -9.54 -21.07 17.44
CA ASP A 164 -8.83 -22.23 16.87
C ASP A 164 -7.59 -21.81 16.06
N ASP A 165 -6.90 -22.75 15.42
CA ASP A 165 -5.66 -22.51 14.67
C ASP A 165 -5.89 -22.22 13.18
N ARG A 166 -7.03 -21.61 12.85
CA ARG A 166 -7.32 -21.16 11.48
C ARG A 166 -6.94 -19.69 11.27
N ILE A 167 -6.70 -19.35 10.00
CA ILE A 167 -6.53 -17.98 9.53
C ILE A 167 -7.73 -17.65 8.64
N PHE A 168 -8.42 -16.57 8.93
CA PHE A 168 -9.44 -16.00 8.06
C PHE A 168 -8.82 -14.96 7.14
N CYS A 169 -9.23 -14.91 5.87
CA CYS A 169 -8.81 -13.86 4.93
C CYS A 169 -9.94 -13.51 3.95
N SER A 170 -9.84 -12.33 3.35
CA SER A 170 -10.68 -11.96 2.21
C SER A 170 -9.97 -12.39 0.94
N THR A 171 -10.67 -13.14 0.07
CA THR A 171 -10.09 -13.74 -1.15
C THR A 171 -10.88 -13.32 -2.38
N ALA A 172 -10.18 -12.95 -3.45
CA ALA A 172 -10.74 -12.74 -4.78
C ALA A 172 -9.91 -13.49 -5.83
N GLY A 173 -10.57 -14.11 -6.81
CA GLY A 173 -9.91 -14.76 -7.93
C GLY A 173 -9.67 -13.81 -9.10
N TYR A 174 -8.59 -14.03 -9.85
CA TYR A 174 -8.33 -13.38 -11.13
C TYR A 174 -8.81 -14.24 -12.29
N ALA A 175 -9.44 -13.63 -13.29
CA ALA A 175 -9.51 -14.19 -14.62
C ALA A 175 -8.46 -13.48 -15.50
N ARG A 176 -7.63 -14.25 -16.21
CA ARG A 176 -6.64 -13.73 -17.15
C ARG A 176 -7.11 -13.90 -18.58
N ASP A 177 -6.72 -12.97 -19.44
CA ASP A 177 -6.94 -13.09 -20.89
C ASP A 177 -5.85 -13.98 -21.54
N GLU A 178 -5.94 -14.19 -22.85
CA GLU A 178 -4.97 -14.98 -23.64
C GLU A 178 -3.54 -14.40 -23.60
N ARG A 179 -3.35 -13.18 -23.11
CA ARG A 179 -2.06 -12.49 -22.97
C ARG A 179 -1.60 -12.43 -21.52
N GLU A 180 -2.23 -13.19 -20.62
CA GLU A 180 -1.97 -13.24 -19.19
C GLU A 180 -2.29 -11.94 -18.42
N PHE A 181 -2.96 -10.96 -19.06
CA PHE A 181 -3.44 -9.78 -18.35
C PHE A 181 -4.69 -10.09 -17.54
N ILE A 182 -4.82 -9.45 -16.38
CA ILE A 182 -6.03 -9.58 -15.55
C ILE A 182 -7.22 -8.96 -16.30
N ALA A 183 -8.14 -9.80 -16.73
CA ALA A 183 -9.35 -9.43 -17.45
C ALA A 183 -10.53 -9.15 -16.51
N ALA A 184 -10.62 -9.89 -15.39
CA ALA A 184 -11.66 -9.71 -14.37
C ALA A 184 -11.13 -10.12 -12.99
N VAL A 185 -11.78 -9.60 -11.97
CA VAL A 185 -11.56 -9.97 -10.56
C VAL A 185 -12.92 -10.37 -9.99
N SER A 186 -13.01 -11.49 -9.29
CA SER A 186 -14.27 -11.92 -8.67
C SER A 186 -14.64 -11.04 -7.48
N PRO A 187 -15.92 -11.06 -7.04
CA PRO A 187 -16.28 -10.56 -5.72
C PRO A 187 -15.41 -11.20 -4.63
N ARG A 188 -15.15 -10.48 -3.57
CA ARG A 188 -14.36 -11.01 -2.44
C ARG A 188 -15.20 -11.92 -1.58
N ALA A 189 -14.70 -13.13 -1.37
CA ALA A 189 -15.22 -14.11 -0.43
C ALA A 189 -14.42 -14.08 0.88
N ILE A 190 -14.92 -14.71 1.93
CA ILE A 190 -14.14 -14.99 3.14
C ILE A 190 -13.82 -16.48 3.17
N MET A 191 -12.52 -16.75 3.29
CA MET A 191 -11.98 -18.11 3.45
C MET A 191 -11.43 -18.32 4.85
N ALA A 192 -11.49 -19.57 5.30
CA ALA A 192 -10.81 -20.07 6.50
C ALA A 192 -9.73 -21.06 6.08
N ILE A 193 -8.48 -20.77 6.43
CA ILE A 193 -7.32 -21.61 6.15
C ILE A 193 -6.99 -22.38 7.42
N ASP A 194 -7.08 -23.69 7.39
CA ASP A 194 -6.60 -24.57 8.46
C ASP A 194 -5.11 -24.88 8.21
N VAL A 195 -4.26 -24.24 8.98
CA VAL A 195 -2.80 -24.34 8.81
C VAL A 195 -2.28 -25.75 9.16
N LYS A 196 -2.96 -26.48 10.07
CA LYS A 196 -2.54 -27.83 10.48
C LYS A 196 -2.90 -28.88 9.45
N ASN A 197 -4.13 -28.78 8.92
CA ASN A 197 -4.66 -29.78 8.00
C ASN A 197 -4.41 -29.41 6.53
N ASN A 198 -3.82 -28.24 6.28
CA ASN A 198 -3.57 -27.70 4.95
C ASN A 198 -4.85 -27.71 4.08
N SER A 199 -5.95 -27.23 4.66
CA SER A 199 -7.24 -27.13 3.99
C SER A 199 -7.78 -25.71 4.01
N ILE A 200 -8.59 -25.38 3.00
CA ILE A 200 -9.23 -24.06 2.85
C ILE A 200 -10.72 -24.28 2.72
N ASP A 201 -11.50 -23.64 3.57
CA ASP A 201 -12.95 -23.65 3.58
C ASP A 201 -13.50 -22.27 3.21
N GLU A 202 -14.45 -22.23 2.27
CA GLU A 202 -15.21 -21.01 1.96
C GLU A 202 -16.30 -20.80 3.02
N LEU A 203 -16.28 -19.65 3.70
CA LEU A 203 -17.25 -19.31 4.73
C LEU A 203 -18.40 -18.44 4.19
N TYR A 204 -18.07 -17.43 3.41
CA TYR A 204 -19.02 -16.47 2.85
C TYR A 204 -18.60 -16.09 1.43
N ALA A 205 -19.49 -16.30 0.46
CA ALA A 205 -19.33 -15.88 -0.92
C ALA A 205 -20.69 -15.47 -1.51
N ASP A 206 -20.69 -14.49 -2.42
CA ASP A 206 -21.87 -14.02 -3.14
C ASP A 206 -21.43 -13.29 -4.41
N GLU A 207 -22.13 -13.50 -5.52
CA GLU A 207 -21.78 -12.91 -6.83
C GLU A 207 -21.87 -11.36 -6.91
N LYS A 208 -22.58 -10.74 -5.97
CA LYS A 208 -22.89 -9.29 -5.98
C LYS A 208 -22.36 -8.57 -4.76
N THR A 209 -21.62 -9.26 -3.92
CA THR A 209 -21.23 -8.74 -2.60
C THR A 209 -19.77 -9.05 -2.32
N ASP A 210 -19.03 -8.02 -1.90
CA ASP A 210 -17.71 -8.18 -1.30
C ASP A 210 -17.82 -8.39 0.20
N TYR A 211 -17.11 -9.40 0.70
CA TYR A 211 -16.90 -9.66 2.12
C TYR A 211 -15.45 -9.36 2.49
N LEU A 212 -15.24 -8.47 3.44
CA LEU A 212 -13.93 -7.90 3.75
C LEU A 212 -13.64 -7.95 5.24
N LYS A 213 -12.35 -7.95 5.58
CA LYS A 213 -11.83 -7.76 6.95
C LYS A 213 -12.47 -8.73 7.96
N PRO A 214 -12.35 -10.05 7.73
CA PRO A 214 -12.86 -11.03 8.67
C PRO A 214 -12.14 -10.92 10.02
N ASP A 215 -12.88 -11.10 11.11
CA ASP A 215 -12.36 -11.25 12.47
C ASP A 215 -13.35 -12.04 13.31
N ASN A 216 -12.89 -12.60 14.42
CA ASN A 216 -13.77 -13.22 15.42
C ASN A 216 -13.38 -12.78 16.83
N ASP A 217 -14.30 -12.91 17.78
CA ASP A 217 -14.00 -12.73 19.19
C ASP A 217 -13.68 -14.07 19.90
N ALA A 218 -13.31 -14.00 21.17
CA ALA A 218 -13.03 -15.18 21.98
C ALA A 218 -14.26 -16.08 22.23
N ASN A 219 -15.48 -15.58 21.99
CA ASN A 219 -16.73 -16.33 22.12
C ASN A 219 -17.14 -17.02 20.81
N GLY A 220 -16.36 -16.81 19.73
CA GLY A 220 -16.65 -17.36 18.41
C GLY A 220 -17.62 -16.53 17.56
N ASN A 221 -18.01 -15.33 18.01
CA ASN A 221 -18.79 -14.43 17.16
C ASN A 221 -17.91 -13.95 16.01
N PHE A 222 -18.44 -13.99 14.79
CA PHE A 222 -17.71 -13.66 13.58
C PHE A 222 -18.13 -12.30 13.04
N TYR A 223 -17.17 -11.46 12.65
CA TYR A 223 -17.37 -10.09 12.19
C TYR A 223 -16.71 -9.90 10.82
N TYR A 224 -17.38 -9.17 9.94
CA TYR A 224 -16.85 -8.80 8.63
C TYR A 224 -17.52 -7.53 8.10
N ILE A 225 -16.92 -6.93 7.09
CA ILE A 225 -17.52 -5.82 6.35
C ILE A 225 -18.19 -6.39 5.10
N LYS A 226 -19.46 -6.03 4.89
CA LYS A 226 -20.24 -6.40 3.71
C LYS A 226 -20.50 -5.14 2.87
N GLN A 227 -20.15 -5.18 1.57
CA GLN A 227 -20.43 -4.09 0.64
C GLN A 227 -20.85 -4.64 -0.73
N PRO A 228 -21.60 -3.86 -1.54
CA PRO A 228 -21.90 -4.25 -2.92
C PRO A 228 -20.63 -4.39 -3.73
N TYR A 229 -20.48 -5.50 -4.46
CA TYR A 229 -19.41 -5.68 -5.42
C TYR A 229 -19.52 -4.64 -6.54
N LYS A 230 -18.39 -4.05 -6.89
CA LYS A 230 -18.26 -3.13 -8.02
C LYS A 230 -17.25 -3.72 -8.99
N GLU A 231 -17.74 -4.17 -10.14
CA GLU A 231 -16.83 -4.60 -11.20
C GLU A 231 -15.77 -3.51 -11.46
N PRO A 232 -14.49 -3.90 -11.55
CA PRO A 232 -13.46 -2.99 -12.03
C PRO A 232 -13.92 -2.43 -13.36
N LYS A 233 -13.95 -1.10 -13.50
CA LYS A 233 -14.33 -0.47 -14.78
C LYS A 233 -13.36 -0.98 -15.83
N GLN A 234 -13.83 -1.85 -16.72
CA GLN A 234 -13.10 -2.15 -17.95
C GLN A 234 -12.81 -0.84 -18.66
N ASN A 235 -11.61 -0.73 -19.20
CA ASN A 235 -11.18 0.45 -19.96
C ASN A 235 -12.31 0.96 -20.85
N GLU A 236 -12.52 2.28 -20.86
CA GLU A 236 -13.56 2.91 -21.66
C GLU A 236 -13.56 2.36 -23.10
N PRO A 237 -14.73 2.16 -23.72
CA PRO A 237 -14.81 1.51 -25.02
C PRO A 237 -13.92 2.22 -26.04
N LEU A 238 -13.17 1.43 -26.82
CA LEU A 238 -12.18 1.86 -27.83
C LEU A 238 -12.65 3.00 -28.75
N TRP A 239 -13.96 3.10 -29.02
CA TRP A 239 -14.49 4.18 -29.84
C TRP A 239 -14.37 5.57 -29.22
N LYS A 240 -14.43 5.67 -27.86
CA LYS A 240 -14.17 6.94 -27.15
C LYS A 240 -12.70 7.34 -27.25
N ASP A 241 -11.80 6.38 -27.19
CA ASP A 241 -10.38 6.63 -27.38
C ASP A 241 -10.06 7.07 -28.79
N ILE A 242 -10.71 6.47 -29.82
CA ILE A 242 -10.58 6.87 -31.20
C ILE A 242 -11.15 8.28 -31.42
N LEU A 243 -12.29 8.61 -30.82
CA LEU A 243 -12.92 9.93 -30.95
C LEU A 243 -12.09 11.02 -30.23
N LEU A 244 -11.48 10.70 -29.12
CA LEU A 244 -10.66 11.63 -28.34
C LEU A 244 -9.19 11.67 -28.78
N PHE A 245 -8.77 10.74 -29.67
CA PHE A 245 -7.39 10.67 -30.17
C PHE A 245 -6.90 11.99 -30.77
N PRO A 246 -7.64 12.69 -31.65
CA PRO A 246 -7.20 13.97 -32.22
C PRO A 246 -6.97 15.03 -31.13
N VAL A 247 -7.85 15.09 -30.11
CA VAL A 247 -7.73 16.04 -29.01
C VAL A 247 -6.52 15.75 -28.13
N ARG A 248 -6.27 14.44 -27.86
CA ARG A 248 -5.09 14.00 -27.11
C ARG A 248 -3.81 14.27 -27.87
N LEU A 249 -3.81 14.05 -29.20
CA LEU A 249 -2.67 14.34 -30.07
C LEU A 249 -2.32 15.83 -30.07
N VAL A 250 -3.31 16.72 -30.24
CA VAL A 250 -3.09 18.18 -30.18
C VAL A 250 -2.55 18.60 -28.82
N LYS A 251 -3.11 18.05 -27.70
CA LYS A 251 -2.58 18.32 -26.35
C LYS A 251 -1.15 17.83 -26.18
N ALA A 252 -0.81 16.67 -26.72
CA ALA A 252 0.55 16.13 -26.66
C ALA A 252 1.54 17.01 -27.46
N VAL A 253 1.17 17.44 -28.67
CA VAL A 253 1.98 18.35 -29.49
C VAL A 253 2.18 19.70 -28.80
N ILE A 254 1.12 20.28 -28.23
CA ILE A 254 1.23 21.54 -27.47
C ILE A 254 2.11 21.34 -26.22
N GLY A 255 1.98 20.21 -25.53
CA GLY A 255 2.84 19.86 -24.39
C GLY A 255 4.31 19.73 -24.80
N PHE A 256 4.57 19.07 -25.91
CA PHE A 256 5.91 18.92 -26.48
C PHE A 256 6.52 20.29 -26.87
N LEU A 257 5.77 21.11 -27.61
CA LEU A 257 6.24 22.45 -28.00
C LEU A 257 6.47 23.35 -26.79
N ASN A 258 5.63 23.24 -25.76
CA ASN A 258 5.83 23.96 -24.50
C ASN A 258 7.09 23.50 -23.77
N ALA A 259 7.33 22.19 -23.69
CA ALA A 259 8.55 21.63 -23.12
C ALA A 259 9.78 22.06 -23.90
N PHE A 260 9.71 22.06 -25.22
CA PHE A 260 10.79 22.52 -26.11
C PHE A 260 11.07 24.01 -25.92
N SER A 261 10.04 24.86 -25.84
CA SER A 261 10.18 26.29 -25.56
C SER A 261 10.82 26.59 -24.19
N VAL A 262 10.46 25.81 -23.17
CA VAL A 262 11.07 25.92 -21.84
C VAL A 262 12.55 25.52 -21.87
N ILE A 263 12.89 24.42 -22.56
CA ILE A 263 14.26 23.89 -22.63
C ILE A 263 15.18 24.85 -23.40
N PHE A 264 14.73 25.35 -24.52
CA PHE A 264 15.57 26.16 -25.41
C PHE A 264 15.35 27.69 -25.31
N GLY A 265 14.17 28.13 -24.91
CA GLY A 265 13.79 29.53 -24.80
C GLY A 265 13.66 30.05 -23.36
N GLY A 266 13.67 29.18 -22.37
CA GLY A 266 13.54 29.58 -20.97
C GLY A 266 12.13 30.03 -20.57
N GLU A 267 11.18 30.10 -21.50
CA GLU A 267 9.82 30.59 -21.25
C GLU A 267 8.75 29.60 -21.74
N SER A 268 7.67 29.45 -20.97
CA SER A 268 6.52 28.65 -21.32
C SER A 268 5.66 29.32 -22.40
N LEU A 269 5.25 28.58 -23.44
CA LEU A 269 4.27 29.03 -24.46
C LEU A 269 2.88 29.31 -23.86
N ARG A 270 2.56 28.76 -22.68
CA ARG A 270 1.38 29.12 -21.90
C ARG A 270 1.75 30.37 -21.10
N GLY A 271 1.21 31.53 -21.53
CA GLY A 271 1.42 32.81 -20.83
C GLY A 271 1.19 32.71 -19.33
N LYS A 272 1.95 33.47 -18.56
CA LYS A 272 1.80 33.68 -17.13
C LYS A 272 0.33 33.91 -16.80
N GLN A 273 -0.31 32.97 -16.14
CA GLN A 273 -1.57 33.22 -15.44
C GLN A 273 -1.23 34.19 -14.30
N ASN A 274 -1.61 35.45 -14.45
CA ASN A 274 -1.46 36.46 -13.44
C ASN A 274 -2.19 36.07 -12.16
N ASN A 275 -1.46 35.60 -11.16
CA ASN A 275 -1.92 35.51 -9.79
C ASN A 275 -1.92 36.92 -9.15
N ASN A 276 -2.75 37.80 -9.66
CA ASN A 276 -3.14 39.02 -8.96
C ASN A 276 -4.63 38.95 -8.72
N ASP A 277 -5.01 38.40 -7.58
CA ASP A 277 -6.23 38.76 -6.85
C ASP A 277 -6.34 37.91 -5.56
N VAL A 278 -5.49 38.22 -4.58
CA VAL A 278 -5.86 38.08 -3.18
C VAL A 278 -5.66 39.44 -2.55
N LYS A 279 -6.66 40.32 -2.74
CA LYS A 279 -6.83 41.47 -1.86
C LYS A 279 -7.70 41.03 -0.69
N SER A 280 -7.09 41.17 0.49
CA SER A 280 -7.69 41.24 1.80
C SER A 280 -9.05 41.97 1.84
N LYS A 281 -10.00 41.37 2.49
CA LYS A 281 -10.93 42.05 3.39
C LYS A 281 -11.23 41.11 4.57
#